data_89cde3634137f64c225f2c985ae42fef
#
_entry.id   89cde3634137f64c225f2c985ae42fef
#
_cell.length_a   1.000
_cell.length_b   1.000
_cell.length_c   1.000
_cell.angle_alpha   90.00
_cell.angle_beta   90.00
_cell.angle_gamma   90.00
#
_symmetry.space_group_name_H-M   'P 1'
#
loop_
_entity.id
_entity.type
_entity.pdbx_description
1 polymer ?
#
loop_
_entity_poly.entity_id
_entity_poly.type
_entity_poly.pdbx_seq_one_letter_code
_entity_poly.pdbx_strand_id
1 'polypeptide(L)' 'MKLRYYPETDSLYIDLSSKPSVESREVSEGVVLDYDAEGNLVGIDIDNASKKIELDELTLSKLPIKTQTISA' A
#
# COMPACT_ATOMS: atom_id res chain seq x y z
N MET A 1 3.50 7.26 -5.47
CA MET A 1 3.23 6.24 -4.44
C MET A 1 2.61 6.91 -3.23
N LYS A 2 1.57 6.32 -2.68
CA LYS A 2 0.88 6.85 -1.50
C LYS A 2 0.64 5.73 -0.50
N LEU A 3 0.82 6.03 0.78
CA LEU A 3 0.44 5.12 1.86
C LEU A 3 -0.74 5.75 2.61
N ARG A 4 -1.82 4.99 2.76
CA ARG A 4 -3.03 5.44 3.47
C ARG A 4 -3.40 4.45 4.55
N TYR A 5 -3.50 4.93 5.76
CA TYR A 5 -3.94 4.11 6.88
C TYR A 5 -5.36 4.49 7.28
N TYR A 6 -6.19 3.49 7.47
CA TYR A 6 -7.60 3.65 7.86
C TYR A 6 -7.78 3.10 9.27
N PRO A 7 -7.78 3.96 10.30
CA PRO A 7 -7.85 3.49 11.69
C PRO A 7 -9.14 2.77 12.02
N GLU A 8 -10.24 3.10 11.36
CA GLU A 8 -11.55 2.47 11.62
C GLU A 8 -11.52 0.98 11.34
N THR A 9 -10.75 0.56 10.35
CA THR A 9 -10.66 -0.85 9.93
C THR A 9 -9.29 -1.45 10.18
N ASP A 10 -8.35 -0.68 10.69
CA ASP A 10 -6.94 -1.09 10.84
C ASP A 10 -6.38 -1.63 9.53
N SER A 11 -6.62 -0.89 8.45
CA SER A 11 -6.17 -1.27 7.10
C SER A 11 -5.15 -0.28 6.58
N LEU A 12 -4.12 -0.80 5.94
CA LEU A 12 -3.12 0.02 5.23
C LEU A 12 -3.22 -0.27 3.74
N TYR A 13 -3.37 0.77 2.92
CA TYR A 13 -3.32 0.65 1.48
C TYR A 13 -2.07 1.33 0.95
N ILE A 14 -1.28 0.61 0.17
CA ILE A 14 -0.08 1.15 -0.49
C ILE A 14 -0.41 1.30 -1.97
N ASP A 15 -0.56 2.55 -2.41
CA ASP A 15 -0.87 2.89 -3.79
C ASP A 15 0.44 3.09 -4.54
N LEU A 16 0.80 2.14 -5.37
CA LEU A 16 2.09 2.09 -6.06
C LEU A 16 2.09 2.84 -7.40
N SER A 17 0.91 3.01 -8.00
CA SER A 17 0.79 3.56 -9.35
C SER A 17 -0.56 4.24 -9.52
N SER A 18 -0.63 5.21 -10.42
CA SER A 18 -1.88 5.89 -10.75
C SER A 18 -2.77 5.09 -11.70
N LYS A 19 -2.29 3.96 -12.22
CA LYS A 19 -3.08 3.13 -13.12
C LYS A 19 -4.20 2.41 -12.37
N PRO A 20 -5.39 2.24 -12.97
CA PRO A 20 -6.50 1.60 -12.29
C PRO A 20 -6.27 0.10 -12.10
N SER A 21 -6.74 -0.41 -10.97
CA SER A 21 -6.74 -1.84 -10.69
C SER A 21 -7.88 -2.52 -11.44
N VAL A 22 -7.58 -3.62 -12.11
CA VAL A 22 -8.59 -4.43 -12.81
C VAL A 22 -8.65 -5.85 -12.28
N GLU A 23 -7.66 -6.28 -11.49
CA GLU A 23 -7.62 -7.61 -10.91
C GLU A 23 -7.00 -7.54 -9.52
N SER A 24 -7.53 -8.33 -8.59
CA SER A 24 -7.00 -8.42 -7.23
C SER A 24 -6.78 -9.87 -6.86
N ARG A 25 -5.71 -10.14 -6.11
CA ARG A 25 -5.38 -11.48 -5.62
C ARG A 25 -5.01 -11.43 -4.15
N GLU A 26 -5.66 -12.26 -3.36
CA GLU A 26 -5.24 -12.46 -1.97
C GLU A 26 -4.03 -13.41 -1.96
N VAL A 27 -2.90 -12.96 -1.44
CA VAL A 27 -1.65 -13.74 -1.43
C VAL A 27 -1.32 -14.27 -0.04
N SER A 28 -1.96 -13.73 0.98
CA SER A 28 -1.85 -14.15 2.36
C SER A 28 -3.12 -13.70 3.05
N GLU A 29 -3.44 -14.23 4.23
CA GLU A 29 -4.65 -13.81 4.92
C GLU A 29 -4.65 -12.30 5.15
N GLY A 30 -5.64 -11.61 4.56
CA GLY A 30 -5.79 -10.17 4.67
C GLY A 30 -4.76 -9.35 3.91
N VAL A 31 -4.00 -9.96 2.99
CA VAL A 31 -3.06 -9.24 2.13
C VAL A 31 -3.46 -9.44 0.69
N VAL A 32 -3.93 -8.35 0.04
CA VAL A 32 -4.44 -8.39 -1.32
C VAL A 32 -3.57 -7.53 -2.22
N LEU A 33 -3.16 -8.10 -3.35
CA LEU A 33 -2.40 -7.39 -4.38
C LEU A 33 -3.32 -6.98 -5.50
N ASP A 34 -3.20 -5.73 -5.94
CA ASP A 34 -3.99 -5.17 -7.05
C ASP A 34 -3.12 -5.02 -8.29
N TYR A 35 -3.66 -5.41 -9.44
CA TYR A 35 -2.95 -5.40 -10.72
C TYR A 35 -3.71 -4.59 -11.76
N ASP A 36 -2.98 -3.93 -12.65
CA ASP A 36 -3.58 -3.22 -13.79
C ASP A 36 -3.89 -4.18 -14.95
N ALA A 37 -4.41 -3.64 -16.06
CA ALA A 37 -4.79 -4.42 -17.23
C ALA A 37 -3.61 -5.14 -17.89
N GLU A 38 -2.40 -4.68 -17.66
CA GLU A 38 -1.19 -5.26 -18.23
C GLU A 38 -0.49 -6.23 -17.27
N GLY A 39 -1.08 -6.48 -16.10
CA GLY A 39 -0.52 -7.38 -15.11
C GLY A 39 0.52 -6.77 -14.20
N ASN A 40 0.65 -5.44 -14.19
CA ASN A 40 1.58 -4.76 -13.29
C ASN A 40 0.96 -4.55 -11.92
N LEU A 41 1.75 -4.71 -10.87
CA LEU A 41 1.29 -4.45 -9.51
C LEU A 41 1.09 -2.95 -9.30
N VAL A 42 -0.12 -2.56 -8.89
CA VAL A 42 -0.47 -1.14 -8.68
C VAL A 42 -0.87 -0.80 -7.26
N GLY A 43 -1.17 -1.79 -6.43
CA GLY A 43 -1.56 -1.54 -5.05
C GLY A 43 -1.43 -2.75 -4.16
N ILE A 44 -1.37 -2.50 -2.85
CA ILE A 44 -1.31 -3.55 -1.83
C ILE A 44 -2.24 -3.13 -0.70
N ASP A 45 -3.18 -4.01 -0.35
CA ASP A 45 -4.12 -3.79 0.76
C ASP A 45 -3.76 -4.75 1.89
N ILE A 46 -3.53 -4.20 3.08
CA ILE A 46 -3.16 -5.00 4.25
C ILE A 46 -4.20 -4.79 5.35
N ASP A 47 -4.98 -5.83 5.62
CA ASP A 47 -5.96 -5.85 6.71
C ASP A 47 -5.28 -6.19 8.03
N ASN A 48 -5.82 -5.68 9.14
CA ASN A 48 -5.23 -5.87 10.46
C ASN A 48 -3.75 -5.45 10.47
N ALA A 49 -3.48 -4.33 9.84
CA ALA A 49 -2.12 -3.88 9.56
C ALA A 49 -1.27 -3.71 10.83
N SER A 50 -1.87 -3.23 11.93
CA SER A 50 -1.12 -3.03 13.18
C SER A 50 -0.58 -4.33 13.77
N LYS A 51 -1.19 -5.46 13.40
CA LYS A 51 -0.77 -6.80 13.87
C LYS A 51 0.21 -7.46 12.93
N LYS A 52 0.35 -6.95 11.72
CA LYS A 52 1.19 -7.56 10.68
C LYS A 52 2.46 -6.79 10.40
N ILE A 53 2.43 -5.47 10.56
CA ILE A 53 3.56 -4.60 10.24
C ILE A 53 3.77 -3.58 11.37
N GLU A 54 4.96 -2.99 11.40
CA GLU A 54 5.29 -1.97 12.39
C GLU A 54 4.87 -0.60 11.85
N LEU A 55 3.68 -0.14 12.26
CA LEU A 55 3.10 1.12 11.77
C LEU A 55 3.64 2.36 12.48
N ASP A 56 4.43 2.20 13.52
CA ASP A 56 4.95 3.30 14.31
C ASP A 56 6.23 3.92 13.74
N GLU A 57 6.77 3.31 12.69
CA GLU A 57 8.01 3.81 12.08
C GLU A 57 8.01 3.58 10.57
N LEU A 58 8.38 4.62 9.83
CA LEU A 58 8.59 4.54 8.39
C LEU A 58 9.93 5.18 8.06
N THR A 59 10.81 4.41 7.44
CA THR A 59 12.11 4.90 7.02
C THR A 59 12.22 4.88 5.51
N LEU A 60 12.54 6.01 4.92
CA LEU A 60 12.78 6.15 3.48
C LEU A 60 14.25 6.50 3.29
N SER A 61 14.97 5.68 2.51
CA SER A 61 16.38 5.96 2.24
C SER A 61 16.74 5.58 0.81
N LYS A 62 17.56 6.42 0.19
CA LYS A 62 18.14 6.20 -1.15
C LYS A 62 17.09 5.98 -2.25
N LEU A 63 15.89 6.54 -2.08
CA LEU A 63 14.85 6.47 -3.10
C LEU A 63 15.04 7.59 -4.11
N PRO A 64 14.76 7.33 -5.39
CA PRO A 64 14.85 8.37 -6.42
C PRO A 64 13.62 9.28 -6.41
N ILE A 65 13.31 9.85 -5.25
CA ILE A 65 12.13 10.68 -5.04
C ILE A 65 12.51 12.15 -5.23
N LYS A 66 11.75 12.85 -6.08
CA LYS A 66 11.92 14.30 -6.31
C LYS A 66 11.14 15.13 -5.30
N THR A 67 10.00 14.60 -4.84
CA THR A 67 9.11 15.30 -3.93
C THR A 67 8.69 14.35 -2.81
N GLN A 68 8.65 14.87 -1.60
CA GLN A 68 8.23 14.10 -0.44
C GLN A 68 7.16 14.90 0.29
N THR A 69 5.99 14.29 0.48
CA THR A 69 4.87 14.90 1.19
C THR A 69 4.47 14.04 2.37
N ILE A 70 4.40 14.65 3.55
CA ILE A 70 3.97 13.97 4.76
C ILE A 70 2.77 14.72 5.31
N SER A 71 1.64 14.01 5.53
CA SER A 71 0.41 14.56 6.05
C SER A 71 0.00 13.81 7.32
N ALA A 72 -0.42 14.55 8.32
CA ALA A 72 -0.91 13.98 9.58
C ALA A 72 -2.39 13.56 9.46
#